data_1db518b1fab3d2ee754edf345c172c93
#
_entry.id   1db518b1fab3d2ee754edf345c172c93
#
_cell.length_a   1.000
_cell.length_b   1.000
_cell.length_c   1.000
_cell.angle_alpha   90.00
_cell.angle_beta   90.00
_cell.angle_gamma   90.00
#
_symmetry.space_group_name_H-M   'P 1'
#
loop_
_entity.id
_entity.type
_entity.pdbx_description
1 polymer ?
#
loop_
_entity_poly.entity_id
_entity_poly.type
_entity_poly.pdbx_seq_one_letter_code
_entity_poly.pdbx_strand_id
1 'polypeptide(L)'
;MSKPALASASAVATPSAESGAHYLQVVRRLLLAGGGLFFSLAVTFFGLLVITFVIGRLMPIDPVLSAVGDRASKATYDQVKEAMGLNLPVWHQFARYAWNVIHGDFGTSIQTARPVMEDLLRVFPATAEMATVAIIIGIVLGIPLGVWAAVYRNSVLDQTMRVVGLIGYSVPIFWLGIMGLLVFYLQLEWVGGPGRLDVFFDGEVPTVTGFILIDSIIAGDWDVFQNAFGHIILPACLLGYYSLAYISRMTRSLMLEQLNQEYLITARVKGMSERRVIWRHAFGNIQVALITVCALAFANILEGSVLTETVFAWPGIGRYITTALGAADMNAVLGGTIVVGTVYVGLNLLTDVLYRVVDPRAK
;
A
#
# COMPACT_ATOMS: atom_id res chain seq x y z
N MET A 1 26.10 10.87 -84.23
CA MET A 1 26.78 11.62 -83.18
C MET A 1 26.15 11.29 -81.85
N SER A 2 26.78 10.38 -81.16
CA SER A 2 26.33 9.79 -79.87
C SER A 2 26.83 10.64 -78.72
N LYS A 3 25.94 10.92 -77.74
CA LYS A 3 26.31 11.43 -76.47
C LYS A 3 26.23 10.31 -75.41
N PRO A 4 27.23 10.17 -74.53
CA PRO A 4 27.22 9.15 -73.51
C PRO A 4 26.41 9.61 -72.32
N ALA A 5 25.67 8.68 -71.64
CA ALA A 5 24.95 8.82 -70.41
C ALA A 5 25.92 8.88 -69.24
N LEU A 6 25.76 9.92 -68.37
CA LEU A 6 26.43 10.05 -67.07
C LEU A 6 25.66 9.18 -66.06
N ALA A 7 26.35 8.20 -65.56
CA ALA A 7 25.88 7.37 -64.43
C ALA A 7 25.95 8.21 -63.14
N SER A 8 24.82 8.45 -62.47
CA SER A 8 24.74 9.00 -61.13
C SER A 8 25.12 7.93 -60.11
N ALA A 9 26.25 8.08 -59.49
CA ALA A 9 26.62 7.27 -58.32
C ALA A 9 25.72 7.64 -57.13
N SER A 10 24.84 6.74 -56.77
CA SER A 10 24.08 6.85 -55.49
C SER A 10 25.03 6.65 -54.32
N ALA A 11 25.24 7.71 -53.56
CA ALA A 11 25.95 7.65 -52.31
C ALA A 11 25.18 6.78 -51.31
N VAL A 12 25.73 5.63 -50.99
CA VAL A 12 25.25 4.77 -49.88
C VAL A 12 25.52 5.53 -48.59
N ALA A 13 24.43 6.03 -47.99
CA ALA A 13 24.49 6.65 -46.68
C ALA A 13 24.87 5.60 -45.62
N THR A 14 25.97 5.81 -44.93
CA THR A 14 26.44 4.97 -43.81
C THR A 14 25.57 5.19 -42.55
N PRO A 15 24.91 4.16 -42.04
CA PRO A 15 23.95 4.33 -40.88
C PRO A 15 24.61 4.22 -39.50
N SER A 16 25.86 4.60 -39.30
CA SER A 16 26.58 4.23 -38.08
C SER A 16 26.81 5.32 -37.02
N ALA A 17 26.63 6.58 -37.33
CA ALA A 17 26.92 7.69 -36.36
C ALA A 17 25.64 8.17 -35.59
N GLU A 18 24.49 8.22 -36.25
CA GLU A 18 23.23 8.67 -35.61
C GLU A 18 22.64 7.66 -34.63
N SER A 19 22.81 6.35 -34.89
CA SER A 19 22.37 5.28 -34.02
C SER A 19 23.10 5.28 -32.66
N GLY A 20 24.41 5.55 -32.66
CA GLY A 20 25.21 5.61 -31.44
C GLY A 20 24.87 6.81 -30.54
N ALA A 21 24.63 7.99 -31.16
CA ALA A 21 24.26 9.20 -30.43
C ALA A 21 22.84 9.04 -29.78
N HIS A 22 21.91 8.43 -30.48
CA HIS A 22 20.56 8.15 -29.97
C HIS A 22 20.60 7.15 -28.79
N TYR A 23 21.39 6.08 -28.91
CA TYR A 23 21.57 5.10 -27.84
C TYR A 23 22.19 5.71 -26.59
N LEU A 24 23.24 6.54 -26.73
CA LEU A 24 23.86 7.26 -25.62
C LEU A 24 22.90 8.26 -24.95
N GLN A 25 22.04 8.92 -25.72
CA GLN A 25 21.01 9.81 -25.15
C GLN A 25 19.97 9.04 -24.36
N VAL A 26 19.51 7.87 -24.85
CA VAL A 26 18.57 7.00 -24.14
C VAL A 26 19.18 6.46 -22.86
N VAL A 27 20.42 5.94 -22.91
CA VAL A 27 21.15 5.46 -21.73
C VAL A 27 21.35 6.58 -20.70
N ARG A 28 21.75 7.77 -21.15
CA ARG A 28 21.91 8.95 -20.25
C ARG A 28 20.57 9.34 -19.61
N ARG A 29 19.45 9.34 -20.35
CA ARG A 29 18.12 9.62 -19.80
C ARG A 29 17.69 8.57 -18.78
N LEU A 30 17.95 7.28 -19.04
CA LEU A 30 17.66 6.20 -18.10
C LEU A 30 18.51 6.32 -16.82
N LEU A 31 19.78 6.64 -16.94
CA LEU A 31 20.68 6.85 -15.80
C LEU A 31 20.26 8.08 -14.97
N LEU A 32 19.88 9.18 -15.60
CA LEU A 32 19.41 10.38 -14.91
C LEU A 32 18.06 10.15 -14.23
N ALA A 33 17.14 9.45 -14.90
CA ALA A 33 15.85 9.09 -14.32
C ALA A 33 15.99 8.09 -13.15
N GLY A 34 16.87 7.09 -13.30
CA GLY A 34 17.19 6.15 -12.22
C GLY A 34 17.90 6.83 -11.05
N GLY A 35 18.84 7.72 -11.33
CA GLY A 35 19.53 8.49 -10.30
C GLY A 35 18.61 9.43 -9.52
N GLY A 36 17.68 10.11 -10.20
CA GLY A 36 16.66 10.95 -9.55
C GLY A 36 15.71 10.15 -8.65
N LEU A 37 15.28 8.97 -9.11
CA LEU A 37 14.44 8.06 -8.32
C LEU A 37 15.19 7.56 -7.08
N PHE A 38 16.43 7.08 -7.26
CA PHE A 38 17.26 6.63 -6.15
C PHE A 38 17.52 7.75 -5.13
N PHE A 39 17.79 8.95 -5.59
CA PHE A 39 17.96 10.10 -4.70
C PHE A 39 16.68 10.42 -3.93
N SER A 40 15.54 10.44 -4.58
CA SER A 40 14.24 10.64 -3.92
C SER A 40 13.97 9.58 -2.85
N LEU A 41 14.19 8.29 -3.15
CA LEU A 41 14.05 7.20 -2.20
C LEU A 41 15.00 7.35 -1.01
N ALA A 42 16.27 7.68 -1.28
CA ALA A 42 17.28 7.89 -0.24
C ALA A 42 16.90 9.03 0.70
N VAL A 43 16.42 10.17 0.15
CA VAL A 43 15.96 11.32 0.95
C VAL A 43 14.75 10.96 1.80
N THR A 44 13.76 10.24 1.22
CA THR A 44 12.56 9.82 1.95
C THR A 44 12.92 8.85 3.08
N PHE A 45 13.77 7.86 2.79
CA PHE A 45 14.18 6.89 3.79
C PHE A 45 15.03 7.52 4.89
N PHE A 46 15.95 8.44 4.52
CA PHE A 46 16.71 9.21 5.48
C PHE A 46 15.80 10.08 6.37
N GLY A 47 14.81 10.75 5.79
CA GLY A 47 13.81 11.51 6.54
C GLY A 47 13.04 10.63 7.54
N LEU A 48 12.62 9.44 7.12
CA LEU A 48 11.96 8.45 7.98
C LEU A 48 12.85 8.04 9.15
N LEU A 49 14.14 7.74 8.90
CA LEU A 49 15.12 7.40 9.94
C LEU A 49 15.33 8.55 10.94
N VAL A 50 15.44 9.79 10.44
CA VAL A 50 15.57 10.96 11.31
C VAL A 50 14.35 11.14 12.19
N ILE A 51 13.15 11.09 11.61
CA ILE A 51 11.89 11.28 12.34
C ILE A 51 11.72 10.19 13.40
N THR A 52 11.91 8.93 13.05
CA THR A 52 11.78 7.81 14.00
C THR A 52 12.82 7.87 15.11
N PHE A 53 14.07 8.23 14.79
CA PHE A 53 15.11 8.45 15.79
C PHE A 53 14.75 9.57 16.76
N VAL A 54 14.27 10.71 16.23
CA VAL A 54 13.86 11.87 17.04
C VAL A 54 12.68 11.52 17.94
N ILE A 55 11.65 10.85 17.41
CA ILE A 55 10.50 10.38 18.17
C ILE A 55 10.97 9.47 19.32
N GLY A 56 11.82 8.48 19.03
CA GLY A 56 12.36 7.58 20.05
C GLY A 56 13.16 8.28 21.16
N ARG A 57 13.63 9.52 20.91
CA ARG A 57 14.34 10.31 21.90
C ARG A 57 13.47 11.32 22.65
N LEU A 58 12.41 11.81 22.00
CA LEU A 58 11.49 12.79 22.60
C LEU A 58 10.46 12.14 23.54
N MET A 59 10.23 10.84 23.39
CA MET A 59 9.28 10.13 24.26
C MET A 59 9.81 10.11 25.70
N PRO A 60 8.95 10.34 26.70
CA PRO A 60 9.32 10.35 28.13
C PRO A 60 9.52 8.92 28.69
N ILE A 61 10.05 8.02 27.87
CA ILE A 61 10.32 6.62 28.22
C ILE A 61 11.83 6.42 28.22
N ASP A 62 12.35 5.99 29.38
CA ASP A 62 13.77 5.63 29.47
C ASP A 62 14.00 4.22 28.90
N PRO A 63 14.69 4.09 27.75
CA PRO A 63 14.90 2.79 27.12
C PRO A 63 15.73 1.82 28.00
N VAL A 64 16.55 2.35 28.91
CA VAL A 64 17.31 1.54 29.86
C VAL A 64 16.37 0.95 30.90
N LEU A 65 15.53 1.78 31.53
CA LEU A 65 14.53 1.29 32.50
C LEU A 65 13.57 0.31 31.88
N SER A 66 13.17 0.55 30.63
CA SER A 66 12.32 -0.38 29.87
C SER A 66 12.99 -1.76 29.68
N ALA A 67 14.30 -1.82 29.52
CA ALA A 67 15.04 -3.06 29.33
C ALA A 67 15.36 -3.80 30.64
N VAL A 68 15.67 -3.08 31.73
CA VAL A 68 16.12 -3.69 32.99
C VAL A 68 15.09 -3.65 34.10
N GLY A 69 13.98 -2.90 33.90
CA GLY A 69 12.92 -2.69 34.88
C GLY A 69 13.24 -1.61 35.92
N ASP A 70 12.21 -1.06 36.55
CA ASP A 70 12.30 0.05 37.51
C ASP A 70 13.07 -0.27 38.79
N ARG A 71 13.30 -1.54 39.08
CA ARG A 71 13.99 -2.02 40.29
C ARG A 71 15.48 -2.36 40.04
N ALA A 72 16.00 -2.06 38.86
CA ALA A 72 17.40 -2.35 38.53
C ALA A 72 18.37 -1.56 39.43
N SER A 73 19.50 -2.16 39.81
CA SER A 73 20.56 -1.45 40.50
C SER A 73 21.16 -0.36 39.60
N LYS A 74 21.69 0.73 40.23
CA LYS A 74 22.38 1.77 39.48
C LYS A 74 23.52 1.23 38.63
N ALA A 75 24.24 0.23 39.09
CA ALA A 75 25.31 -0.41 38.37
C ALA A 75 24.81 -1.13 37.10
N THR A 76 23.68 -1.87 37.19
CA THR A 76 23.02 -2.51 36.07
C THR A 76 22.50 -1.49 35.07
N TYR A 77 21.90 -0.40 35.56
CA TYR A 77 21.43 0.70 34.71
C TYR A 77 22.57 1.33 33.90
N ASP A 78 23.67 1.71 34.57
CA ASP A 78 24.83 2.34 33.92
C ASP A 78 25.50 1.39 32.92
N GLN A 79 25.59 0.11 33.21
CA GLN A 79 26.13 -0.91 32.32
C GLN A 79 25.29 -1.09 31.06
N VAL A 80 23.96 -1.16 31.18
CA VAL A 80 23.05 -1.30 30.03
C VAL A 80 23.01 0.00 29.23
N LYS A 81 23.05 1.16 29.88
CA LYS A 81 23.15 2.46 29.22
C LYS A 81 24.38 2.58 28.33
N GLU A 82 25.53 2.10 28.83
CA GLU A 82 26.78 2.05 28.07
C GLU A 82 26.70 1.03 26.90
N ALA A 83 26.18 -0.17 27.16
CA ALA A 83 25.96 -1.20 26.12
C ALA A 83 25.04 -0.72 24.99
N MET A 84 24.00 0.04 25.32
CA MET A 84 23.10 0.68 24.34
C MET A 84 23.77 1.86 23.63
N GLY A 85 24.95 2.33 24.10
CA GLY A 85 25.65 3.48 23.51
C GLY A 85 24.96 4.81 23.76
N LEU A 86 24.13 4.93 24.79
CA LEU A 86 23.42 6.14 25.15
C LEU A 86 24.32 7.23 25.75
N ASN A 87 25.55 6.90 26.10
CA ASN A 87 26.61 7.82 26.54
C ASN A 87 27.33 8.50 25.37
N LEU A 88 27.11 8.03 24.13
CA LEU A 88 27.77 8.56 22.96
C LEU A 88 27.11 9.86 22.48
N PRO A 89 27.81 10.73 21.73
CA PRO A 89 27.20 11.88 21.08
C PRO A 89 26.04 11.48 20.18
N VAL A 90 25.02 12.34 20.05
CA VAL A 90 23.76 12.07 19.35
C VAL A 90 23.98 11.58 17.90
N TRP A 91 24.97 12.13 17.18
CA TRP A 91 25.27 11.69 15.82
C TRP A 91 25.81 10.24 15.73
N HIS A 92 26.57 9.78 16.73
CA HIS A 92 27.02 8.39 16.80
C HIS A 92 25.84 7.46 17.10
N GLN A 93 24.94 7.89 17.99
CA GLN A 93 23.72 7.13 18.29
C GLN A 93 22.84 7.01 17.03
N PHE A 94 22.67 8.10 16.27
CA PHE A 94 21.93 8.08 15.00
C PHE A 94 22.60 7.20 13.96
N ALA A 95 23.92 7.28 13.79
CA ALA A 95 24.64 6.45 12.83
C ALA A 95 24.51 4.96 13.17
N ARG A 96 24.62 4.59 14.45
CA ARG A 96 24.41 3.21 14.92
C ARG A 96 22.98 2.75 14.69
N TYR A 97 21.99 3.59 15.01
CA TYR A 97 20.59 3.32 14.76
C TYR A 97 20.31 3.10 13.27
N ALA A 98 20.76 4.00 12.41
CA ALA A 98 20.60 3.88 10.98
C ALA A 98 21.29 2.62 10.42
N TRP A 99 22.47 2.31 10.91
CA TRP A 99 23.20 1.09 10.54
C TRP A 99 22.40 -0.17 10.91
N ASN A 100 21.91 -0.27 12.14
CA ASN A 100 21.11 -1.40 12.61
C ASN A 100 19.83 -1.55 11.78
N VAL A 101 19.09 -0.45 11.53
CA VAL A 101 17.87 -0.47 10.73
C VAL A 101 18.12 -0.96 9.30
N ILE A 102 19.21 -0.50 8.64
CA ILE A 102 19.57 -0.96 7.29
C ILE A 102 19.88 -2.45 7.24
N HIS A 103 20.38 -3.02 8.35
CA HIS A 103 20.63 -4.46 8.47
C HIS A 103 19.43 -5.26 9.00
N GLY A 104 18.27 -4.62 9.21
CA GLY A 104 17.06 -5.26 9.71
C GLY A 104 17.06 -5.55 11.21
N ASP A 105 18.03 -4.99 11.95
CA ASP A 105 18.08 -5.10 13.40
C ASP A 105 17.32 -3.93 14.05
N PHE A 106 16.08 -4.20 14.46
CA PHE A 106 15.24 -3.26 15.21
C PHE A 106 15.30 -3.48 16.73
N GLY A 107 16.19 -4.38 17.18
CA GLY A 107 16.27 -4.79 18.57
C GLY A 107 15.23 -5.84 18.95
N THR A 108 15.07 -6.05 20.25
CA THR A 108 14.14 -7.03 20.84
C THR A 108 12.92 -6.32 21.40
N SER A 109 11.73 -6.86 21.15
CA SER A 109 10.49 -6.42 21.75
C SER A 109 10.45 -6.76 23.23
N ILE A 110 10.02 -5.83 24.06
CA ILE A 110 9.86 -6.02 25.51
C ILE A 110 8.67 -6.93 25.80
N GLN A 111 7.61 -6.83 24.99
CA GLN A 111 6.39 -7.61 25.17
C GLN A 111 6.54 -9.07 24.78
N THR A 112 7.16 -9.33 23.64
CA THR A 112 7.26 -10.69 23.07
C THR A 112 8.56 -11.39 23.43
N ALA A 113 9.57 -10.64 23.91
CA ALA A 113 10.95 -11.08 24.15
C ALA A 113 11.60 -11.69 22.87
N ARG A 114 11.13 -11.31 21.66
CA ARG A 114 11.63 -11.74 20.37
C ARG A 114 12.26 -10.60 19.60
N PRO A 115 13.11 -10.87 18.59
CA PRO A 115 13.53 -9.87 17.64
C PRO A 115 12.33 -9.22 16.97
N VAL A 116 12.28 -7.88 16.94
CA VAL A 116 11.16 -7.12 16.36
C VAL A 116 10.92 -7.48 14.90
N MET A 117 11.98 -7.75 14.11
CA MET A 117 11.83 -8.16 12.72
C MET A 117 11.06 -9.47 12.58
N GLU A 118 11.27 -10.43 13.47
CA GLU A 118 10.54 -11.71 13.50
C GLU A 118 9.03 -11.48 13.75
N ASP A 119 8.72 -10.65 14.76
CA ASP A 119 7.33 -10.29 15.03
C ASP A 119 6.67 -9.59 13.83
N LEU A 120 7.39 -8.65 13.20
CA LEU A 120 6.88 -7.92 12.03
C LEU A 120 6.62 -8.84 10.83
N LEU A 121 7.50 -9.77 10.55
CA LEU A 121 7.30 -10.77 9.49
C LEU A 121 6.10 -11.68 9.78
N ARG A 122 5.76 -11.90 11.05
CA ARG A 122 4.61 -12.71 11.46
C ARG A 122 3.29 -11.95 11.34
N VAL A 123 3.25 -10.64 11.68
CA VAL A 123 2.02 -9.86 11.70
C VAL A 123 1.72 -9.18 10.36
N PHE A 124 2.74 -8.87 9.55
CA PHE A 124 2.57 -8.19 8.26
C PHE A 124 1.63 -8.91 7.29
N PRO A 125 1.70 -10.25 7.12
CA PRO A 125 0.82 -10.96 6.21
C PRO A 125 -0.67 -10.77 6.54
N ALA A 126 -1.03 -10.67 7.82
CA ALA A 126 -2.43 -10.45 8.23
C ALA A 126 -2.96 -9.07 7.79
N THR A 127 -2.15 -8.01 7.92
CA THR A 127 -2.50 -6.68 7.39
C THR A 127 -2.61 -6.70 5.87
N ALA A 128 -1.63 -7.31 5.19
CA ALA A 128 -1.59 -7.39 3.74
C ALA A 128 -2.76 -8.18 3.16
N GLU A 129 -3.17 -9.26 3.82
CA GLU A 129 -4.33 -10.07 3.43
C GLU A 129 -5.64 -9.25 3.52
N MET A 130 -5.89 -8.62 4.66
CA MET A 130 -7.07 -7.79 4.86
C MET A 130 -7.12 -6.61 3.88
N ALA A 131 -5.99 -5.93 3.68
CA ALA A 131 -5.88 -4.83 2.72
C ALA A 131 -6.10 -5.28 1.28
N THR A 132 -5.60 -6.48 0.91
CA THR A 132 -5.77 -7.05 -0.42
C THR A 132 -7.24 -7.38 -0.69
N VAL A 133 -7.94 -8.02 0.25
CA VAL A 133 -9.38 -8.28 0.10
C VAL A 133 -10.16 -6.97 -0.01
N ALA A 134 -9.84 -5.98 0.82
CA ALA A 134 -10.48 -4.67 0.81
C ALA A 134 -10.29 -3.93 -0.53
N ILE A 135 -9.08 -3.91 -1.09
CA ILE A 135 -8.84 -3.23 -2.37
C ILE A 135 -9.50 -3.95 -3.53
N ILE A 136 -9.58 -5.28 -3.52
CA ILE A 136 -10.30 -6.05 -4.52
C ILE A 136 -11.79 -5.66 -4.52
N ILE A 137 -12.43 -5.55 -3.35
CA ILE A 137 -13.80 -5.06 -3.21
C ILE A 137 -13.93 -3.66 -3.81
N GLY A 138 -13.00 -2.76 -3.46
CA GLY A 138 -12.98 -1.38 -3.95
C GLY A 138 -12.83 -1.29 -5.47
N ILE A 139 -11.96 -2.09 -6.08
CA ILE A 139 -11.73 -2.11 -7.53
C ILE A 139 -12.92 -2.73 -8.27
N VAL A 140 -13.33 -3.94 -7.85
CA VAL A 140 -14.38 -4.72 -8.53
C VAL A 140 -15.72 -4.00 -8.52
N LEU A 141 -16.04 -3.31 -7.44
CA LEU A 141 -17.30 -2.55 -7.34
C LEU A 141 -17.13 -1.08 -7.74
N GLY A 142 -16.04 -0.43 -7.31
CA GLY A 142 -15.84 1.01 -7.49
C GLY A 142 -15.64 1.42 -8.95
N ILE A 143 -14.89 0.64 -9.74
CA ILE A 143 -14.66 0.97 -11.15
C ILE A 143 -15.95 0.90 -11.97
N PRO A 144 -16.71 -0.22 -11.98
CA PRO A 144 -17.95 -0.27 -12.74
C PRO A 144 -18.98 0.78 -12.29
N LEU A 145 -19.14 0.96 -10.98
CA LEU A 145 -20.07 1.97 -10.45
C LEU A 145 -19.65 3.39 -10.85
N GLY A 146 -18.36 3.71 -10.85
CA GLY A 146 -17.83 4.98 -11.31
C GLY A 146 -18.08 5.23 -12.81
N VAL A 147 -17.85 4.20 -13.65
CA VAL A 147 -18.16 4.26 -15.08
C VAL A 147 -19.65 4.51 -15.32
N TRP A 148 -20.53 3.74 -14.66
CA TRP A 148 -21.98 3.89 -14.82
C TRP A 148 -22.48 5.24 -14.30
N ALA A 149 -21.95 5.72 -13.17
CA ALA A 149 -22.29 7.05 -12.65
C ALA A 149 -21.86 8.18 -13.61
N ALA A 150 -20.79 8.00 -14.39
CA ALA A 150 -20.37 8.96 -15.41
C ALA A 150 -21.27 8.91 -16.66
N VAL A 151 -21.57 7.69 -17.14
CA VAL A 151 -22.41 7.47 -18.33
C VAL A 151 -23.84 7.96 -18.09
N TYR A 152 -24.41 7.63 -16.93
CA TYR A 152 -25.75 8.06 -16.52
C TYR A 152 -25.69 9.26 -15.58
N ARG A 153 -24.98 10.30 -16.01
CA ARG A 153 -24.80 11.54 -15.24
C ARG A 153 -26.16 12.13 -14.81
N ASN A 154 -26.24 12.59 -13.56
CA ASN A 154 -27.44 13.15 -12.91
C ASN A 154 -28.61 12.16 -12.72
N SER A 155 -28.42 10.87 -13.01
CA SER A 155 -29.39 9.81 -12.67
C SER A 155 -29.46 9.58 -11.16
N VAL A 156 -30.47 8.81 -10.74
CA VAL A 156 -30.59 8.34 -9.35
C VAL A 156 -29.32 7.59 -8.91
N LEU A 157 -28.76 6.73 -9.79
CA LEU A 157 -27.53 6.02 -9.51
C LEU A 157 -26.37 6.98 -9.20
N ASP A 158 -26.16 8.00 -10.03
CA ASP A 158 -25.10 9.00 -9.83
C ASP A 158 -25.30 9.79 -8.53
N GLN A 159 -26.52 10.15 -8.20
CA GLN A 159 -26.85 10.86 -6.96
C GLN A 159 -26.63 9.95 -5.73
N THR A 160 -27.09 8.70 -5.79
CA THR A 160 -26.89 7.73 -4.71
C THR A 160 -25.40 7.47 -4.47
N MET A 161 -24.61 7.29 -5.53
CA MET A 161 -23.16 7.08 -5.40
C MET A 161 -22.45 8.30 -4.77
N ARG A 162 -22.92 9.51 -5.05
CA ARG A 162 -22.39 10.72 -4.39
C ARG A 162 -22.73 10.76 -2.91
N VAL A 163 -23.96 10.43 -2.54
CA VAL A 163 -24.39 10.40 -1.13
C VAL A 163 -23.67 9.29 -0.36
N VAL A 164 -23.62 8.07 -0.92
CA VAL A 164 -22.91 6.93 -0.33
C VAL A 164 -21.42 7.24 -0.16
N GLY A 165 -20.79 7.84 -1.18
CA GLY A 165 -19.40 8.27 -1.09
C GLY A 165 -19.17 9.35 -0.02
N LEU A 166 -20.09 10.32 0.11
CA LEU A 166 -20.00 11.36 1.15
C LEU A 166 -20.10 10.77 2.55
N ILE A 167 -21.02 9.85 2.78
CA ILE A 167 -21.16 9.14 4.06
C ILE A 167 -19.88 8.39 4.39
N GLY A 168 -19.28 7.70 3.40
CA GLY A 168 -18.04 6.93 3.59
C GLY A 168 -16.86 7.79 4.07
N TYR A 169 -16.81 9.06 3.67
CA TYR A 169 -15.75 9.97 4.15
C TYR A 169 -16.11 10.73 5.43
N SER A 170 -17.40 10.84 5.76
CA SER A 170 -17.86 11.64 6.90
C SER A 170 -17.91 10.84 8.19
N VAL A 171 -18.14 9.54 8.10
CA VAL A 171 -18.28 8.66 9.27
C VAL A 171 -16.92 8.04 9.61
N PRO A 172 -16.46 8.14 10.88
CA PRO A 172 -15.21 7.52 11.29
C PRO A 172 -15.25 6.00 11.11
N ILE A 173 -14.20 5.43 10.48
CA ILE A 173 -14.14 4.01 10.14
C ILE A 173 -14.24 3.10 11.36
N PHE A 174 -13.63 3.50 12.48
CA PHE A 174 -13.68 2.73 13.73
C PHE A 174 -15.10 2.67 14.30
N TRP A 175 -15.89 3.75 14.16
CA TRP A 175 -17.27 3.78 14.60
C TRP A 175 -18.14 2.82 13.76
N LEU A 176 -17.96 2.84 12.43
CA LEU A 176 -18.61 1.87 11.53
C LEU A 176 -18.20 0.44 11.88
N GLY A 177 -16.95 0.23 12.29
CA GLY A 177 -16.45 -1.07 12.73
C GLY A 177 -17.18 -1.59 13.97
N ILE A 178 -17.30 -0.76 15.00
CA ILE A 178 -18.00 -1.10 16.23
C ILE A 178 -19.49 -1.36 15.96
N MET A 179 -20.13 -0.51 15.16
CA MET A 179 -21.55 -0.71 14.77
C MET A 179 -21.72 -1.97 13.92
N GLY A 180 -20.76 -2.23 13.02
CA GLY A 180 -20.74 -3.45 12.23
C GLY A 180 -20.66 -4.72 13.09
N LEU A 181 -19.75 -4.75 14.07
CA LEU A 181 -19.67 -5.85 15.03
C LEU A 181 -20.96 -6.01 15.86
N LEU A 182 -21.54 -4.90 16.32
CA LEU A 182 -22.78 -4.94 17.09
C LEU A 182 -23.92 -5.58 16.25
N VAL A 183 -24.05 -5.18 15.00
CA VAL A 183 -25.17 -5.61 14.15
C VAL A 183 -24.89 -7.00 13.54
N PHE A 184 -23.77 -7.15 12.84
CA PHE A 184 -23.52 -8.34 12.02
C PHE A 184 -22.96 -9.52 12.81
N TYR A 185 -22.18 -9.25 13.86
CA TYR A 185 -21.65 -10.33 14.71
C TYR A 185 -22.57 -10.64 15.89
N LEU A 186 -22.97 -9.63 16.71
CA LEU A 186 -23.73 -9.90 17.95
C LEU A 186 -25.22 -10.12 17.73
N GLN A 187 -25.87 -9.39 16.79
CA GLN A 187 -27.34 -9.49 16.61
C GLN A 187 -27.74 -10.47 15.52
N LEU A 188 -27.02 -10.48 14.40
CA LEU A 188 -27.37 -11.28 13.23
C LEU A 188 -26.56 -12.57 13.13
N GLU A 189 -25.40 -12.67 13.79
CA GLU A 189 -24.50 -13.83 13.74
C GLU A 189 -24.09 -14.22 12.30
N TRP A 190 -23.96 -13.20 11.41
CA TRP A 190 -23.63 -13.43 10.00
C TRP A 190 -22.14 -13.52 9.72
N VAL A 191 -21.32 -12.99 10.61
CA VAL A 191 -19.86 -12.87 10.45
C VAL A 191 -19.14 -13.37 11.70
N GLY A 192 -17.86 -13.71 11.55
CA GLY A 192 -17.00 -14.06 12.67
C GLY A 192 -16.77 -12.88 13.63
N GLY A 193 -16.35 -13.21 14.84
CA GLY A 193 -16.04 -12.24 15.89
C GLY A 193 -14.70 -11.54 15.71
N PRO A 194 -14.24 -10.81 16.74
CA PRO A 194 -12.89 -10.24 16.75
C PRO A 194 -11.80 -11.32 16.67
N GLY A 195 -10.72 -11.03 15.94
CA GLY A 195 -9.66 -11.98 15.66
C GLY A 195 -9.64 -12.39 14.19
N ARG A 196 -8.69 -13.26 13.83
CA ARG A 196 -8.50 -13.76 12.46
C ARG A 196 -9.15 -15.13 12.24
N LEU A 197 -9.25 -15.88 13.32
CA LEU A 197 -9.86 -17.21 13.42
C LEU A 197 -10.48 -17.37 14.81
N ASP A 198 -11.43 -18.27 14.93
CA ASP A 198 -11.80 -18.79 16.23
C ASP A 198 -10.65 -19.58 16.84
N VAL A 199 -10.51 -19.53 18.17
CA VAL A 199 -9.40 -20.17 18.90
C VAL A 199 -9.27 -21.66 18.59
N PHE A 200 -10.37 -22.31 18.25
CA PHE A 200 -10.40 -23.74 17.92
C PHE A 200 -9.61 -24.07 16.63
N PHE A 201 -9.61 -23.17 15.65
CA PHE A 201 -8.93 -23.34 14.37
C PHE A 201 -7.50 -22.79 14.35
N ASP A 202 -7.05 -22.18 15.45
CA ASP A 202 -5.71 -21.57 15.49
C ASP A 202 -4.61 -22.66 15.48
N GLY A 203 -3.76 -22.61 14.46
CA GLY A 203 -2.67 -23.58 14.27
C GLY A 203 -3.03 -24.88 13.55
N GLU A 204 -4.25 -25.08 13.09
CA GLU A 204 -4.64 -26.28 12.32
C GLU A 204 -4.01 -26.31 10.93
N VAL A 205 -3.79 -25.13 10.32
CA VAL A 205 -3.21 -25.01 8.98
C VAL A 205 -1.77 -24.54 9.07
N PRO A 206 -0.83 -25.21 8.35
CA PRO A 206 0.56 -24.77 8.30
C PRO A 206 0.69 -23.42 7.61
N THR A 207 1.48 -22.52 8.18
CA THR A 207 1.75 -21.20 7.62
C THR A 207 2.74 -21.33 6.45
N VAL A 208 2.27 -21.16 5.22
CA VAL A 208 3.06 -21.19 3.98
C VAL A 208 3.29 -19.77 3.44
N THR A 209 2.20 -19.03 3.23
CA THR A 209 2.23 -17.66 2.73
C THR A 209 2.02 -16.63 3.84
N GLY A 210 1.43 -17.07 4.95
CA GLY A 210 0.95 -16.23 6.03
C GLY A 210 -0.42 -15.59 5.75
N PHE A 211 -1.00 -15.78 4.55
CA PHE A 211 -2.39 -15.44 4.22
C PHE A 211 -3.27 -16.63 4.54
N ILE A 212 -4.04 -16.56 5.62
CA ILE A 212 -4.79 -17.72 6.11
C ILE A 212 -5.82 -18.24 5.10
N LEU A 213 -6.42 -17.36 4.30
CA LEU A 213 -7.32 -17.77 3.22
C LEU A 213 -6.59 -18.57 2.14
N ILE A 214 -5.36 -18.21 1.81
CA ILE A 214 -4.55 -18.93 0.83
C ILE A 214 -4.01 -20.21 1.43
N ASP A 215 -3.49 -20.14 2.66
CA ASP A 215 -2.90 -21.28 3.34
C ASP A 215 -3.94 -22.39 3.62
N SER A 216 -5.18 -22.03 3.96
CA SER A 216 -6.28 -22.99 4.11
C SER A 216 -6.67 -23.66 2.78
N ILE A 217 -6.67 -22.93 1.67
CA ILE A 217 -6.89 -23.50 0.33
C ILE A 217 -5.75 -24.46 -0.04
N ILE A 218 -4.50 -24.10 0.23
CA ILE A 218 -3.33 -24.94 -0.04
C ILE A 218 -3.38 -26.23 0.78
N ALA A 219 -3.81 -26.13 2.04
CA ALA A 219 -4.00 -27.28 2.93
C ALA A 219 -5.22 -28.14 2.57
N GLY A 220 -6.16 -27.62 1.77
CA GLY A 220 -7.42 -28.27 1.45
C GLY A 220 -8.43 -28.27 2.61
N ASP A 221 -8.22 -27.40 3.61
CA ASP A 221 -9.07 -27.27 4.79
C ASP A 221 -10.13 -26.19 4.59
N TRP A 222 -11.33 -26.63 4.23
CA TRP A 222 -12.45 -25.72 3.94
C TRP A 222 -13.14 -25.20 5.21
N ASP A 223 -13.00 -25.87 6.34
CA ASP A 223 -13.60 -25.43 7.60
C ASP A 223 -12.81 -24.23 8.14
N VAL A 224 -11.47 -24.30 8.12
CA VAL A 224 -10.60 -23.17 8.41
C VAL A 224 -10.80 -22.01 7.41
N PHE A 225 -10.97 -22.32 6.11
CA PHE A 225 -11.25 -21.29 5.10
C PHE A 225 -12.55 -20.53 5.40
N GLN A 226 -13.65 -21.26 5.69
CA GLN A 226 -14.94 -20.63 5.97
C GLN A 226 -14.90 -19.80 7.25
N ASN A 227 -14.23 -20.30 8.28
CA ASN A 227 -14.03 -19.57 9.52
C ASN A 227 -13.22 -18.28 9.28
N ALA A 228 -12.06 -18.37 8.62
CA ALA A 228 -11.23 -17.22 8.27
C ALA A 228 -11.98 -16.19 7.41
N PHE A 229 -12.76 -16.68 6.42
CA PHE A 229 -13.58 -15.81 5.58
C PHE A 229 -14.65 -15.08 6.39
N GLY A 230 -15.29 -15.76 7.33
CA GLY A 230 -16.25 -15.16 8.26
C GLY A 230 -15.66 -14.02 9.08
N HIS A 231 -14.40 -14.16 9.53
CA HIS A 231 -13.69 -13.15 10.32
C HIS A 231 -13.20 -11.96 9.49
N ILE A 232 -12.70 -12.20 8.26
CA ILE A 232 -12.11 -11.14 7.42
C ILE A 232 -13.16 -10.29 6.69
N ILE A 233 -14.35 -10.84 6.40
CA ILE A 233 -15.30 -10.19 5.49
C ILE A 233 -15.77 -8.82 6.01
N LEU A 234 -16.06 -8.70 7.30
CA LEU A 234 -16.56 -7.44 7.86
C LEU A 234 -15.47 -6.34 7.87
N PRO A 235 -14.27 -6.53 8.45
CA PRO A 235 -13.21 -5.53 8.40
C PRO A 235 -12.77 -5.21 6.96
N ALA A 236 -12.70 -6.21 6.06
CA ALA A 236 -12.37 -5.98 4.66
C ALA A 236 -13.46 -5.20 3.92
N CYS A 237 -14.75 -5.44 4.19
CA CYS A 237 -15.85 -4.67 3.62
C CYS A 237 -15.83 -3.20 4.07
N LEU A 238 -15.46 -2.93 5.33
CA LEU A 238 -15.34 -1.54 5.83
C LEU A 238 -14.22 -0.78 5.13
N LEU A 239 -13.03 -1.35 5.08
CA LEU A 239 -11.90 -0.78 4.33
C LEU A 239 -12.20 -0.72 2.84
N GLY A 240 -12.86 -1.76 2.30
CA GLY A 240 -13.32 -1.85 0.92
C GLY A 240 -14.35 -0.78 0.57
N TYR A 241 -15.26 -0.45 1.47
CA TYR A 241 -16.22 0.65 1.29
C TYR A 241 -15.52 2.01 1.16
N TYR A 242 -14.51 2.26 1.99
CA TYR A 242 -13.71 3.47 1.90
C TYR A 242 -12.99 3.58 0.55
N SER A 243 -12.33 2.48 0.11
CA SER A 243 -11.65 2.45 -1.19
C SER A 243 -12.62 2.53 -2.37
N LEU A 244 -13.80 1.89 -2.28
CA LEU A 244 -14.87 1.98 -3.27
C LEU A 244 -15.34 3.43 -3.46
N ALA A 245 -15.58 4.15 -2.37
CA ALA A 245 -16.00 5.55 -2.42
C ALA A 245 -14.94 6.43 -3.12
N TYR A 246 -13.66 6.18 -2.84
CA TYR A 246 -12.56 6.89 -3.50
C TYR A 246 -12.42 6.52 -4.98
N ILE A 247 -12.32 5.22 -5.30
CA ILE A 247 -12.11 4.71 -6.65
C ILE A 247 -13.29 5.08 -7.56
N SER A 248 -14.54 4.91 -7.08
CA SER A 248 -15.71 5.23 -7.90
C SER A 248 -15.81 6.73 -8.23
N ARG A 249 -15.49 7.59 -7.27
CA ARG A 249 -15.47 9.05 -7.49
C ARG A 249 -14.41 9.45 -8.51
N MET A 250 -13.19 8.92 -8.38
CA MET A 250 -12.08 9.20 -9.30
C MET A 250 -12.37 8.64 -10.70
N THR A 251 -12.86 7.41 -10.79
CA THR A 251 -13.26 6.79 -12.06
C THR A 251 -14.34 7.62 -12.75
N ARG A 252 -15.35 8.07 -11.99
CA ARG A 252 -16.41 8.94 -12.53
C ARG A 252 -15.82 10.24 -13.08
N SER A 253 -14.92 10.88 -12.36
CA SER A 253 -14.31 12.15 -12.80
C SER A 253 -13.52 11.97 -14.09
N LEU A 254 -12.65 10.96 -14.14
CA LEU A 254 -11.84 10.64 -15.31
C LEU A 254 -12.73 10.27 -16.52
N MET A 255 -13.79 9.48 -16.31
CA MET A 255 -14.72 9.12 -17.37
C MET A 255 -15.49 10.32 -17.92
N LEU A 256 -15.96 11.23 -17.06
CA LEU A 256 -16.67 12.45 -17.50
C LEU A 256 -15.77 13.34 -18.36
N GLU A 257 -14.49 13.45 -18.02
CA GLU A 257 -13.51 14.17 -18.83
C GLU A 257 -13.38 13.55 -20.23
N GLN A 258 -13.24 12.24 -20.31
CA GLN A 258 -13.12 11.53 -21.59
C GLN A 258 -14.41 11.58 -22.41
N LEU A 259 -15.58 11.37 -21.78
CA LEU A 259 -16.87 11.35 -22.50
C LEU A 259 -17.21 12.66 -23.23
N ASN A 260 -16.59 13.77 -22.86
CA ASN A 260 -16.73 15.08 -23.50
C ASN A 260 -15.71 15.33 -24.63
N GLN A 261 -14.81 14.39 -24.94
CA GLN A 261 -13.78 14.56 -25.97
C GLN A 261 -14.30 14.34 -27.38
N GLU A 262 -13.79 15.12 -28.35
CA GLU A 262 -14.21 15.09 -29.75
C GLU A 262 -14.01 13.74 -30.45
N TYR A 263 -12.99 12.97 -30.06
CA TYR A 263 -12.73 11.65 -30.65
C TYR A 263 -13.87 10.65 -30.37
N LEU A 264 -14.59 10.78 -29.24
CA LEU A 264 -15.74 9.94 -28.95
C LEU A 264 -16.98 10.36 -29.76
N ILE A 265 -17.13 11.66 -30.04
CA ILE A 265 -18.16 12.15 -30.97
C ILE A 265 -17.91 11.54 -32.35
N THR A 266 -16.68 11.60 -32.81
CA THR A 266 -16.28 10.99 -34.09
C THR A 266 -16.55 9.50 -34.12
N ALA A 267 -16.28 8.76 -33.04
CA ALA A 267 -16.56 7.32 -32.94
C ALA A 267 -18.07 7.03 -33.07
N ARG A 268 -18.94 7.84 -32.45
CA ARG A 268 -20.40 7.73 -32.55
C ARG A 268 -20.89 8.03 -33.97
N VAL A 269 -20.37 9.07 -34.60
CA VAL A 269 -20.72 9.42 -36.00
C VAL A 269 -20.33 8.30 -36.96
N LYS A 270 -19.23 7.57 -36.70
CA LYS A 270 -18.82 6.37 -37.44
C LYS A 270 -19.69 5.13 -37.19
N GLY A 271 -20.75 5.25 -36.38
CA GLY A 271 -21.69 4.16 -36.10
C GLY A 271 -21.21 3.13 -35.09
N MET A 272 -20.24 3.46 -34.26
CA MET A 272 -19.79 2.53 -33.18
C MET A 272 -20.86 2.41 -32.11
N SER A 273 -21.06 1.19 -31.59
CA SER A 273 -21.97 0.94 -30.48
C SER A 273 -21.52 1.65 -29.21
N GLU A 274 -22.46 2.17 -28.41
CA GLU A 274 -22.16 2.86 -27.14
C GLU A 274 -21.29 2.01 -26.19
N ARG A 275 -21.54 0.70 -26.13
CA ARG A 275 -20.70 -0.20 -25.31
C ARG A 275 -19.22 -0.15 -25.74
N ARG A 276 -18.93 -0.09 -27.05
CA ARG A 276 -17.57 0.02 -27.58
C ARG A 276 -16.98 1.40 -27.34
N VAL A 277 -17.77 2.46 -27.49
CA VAL A 277 -17.37 3.84 -27.21
C VAL A 277 -16.98 3.98 -25.73
N ILE A 278 -17.79 3.46 -24.80
CA ILE A 278 -17.56 3.58 -23.35
C ILE A 278 -16.36 2.72 -22.93
N TRP A 279 -16.41 1.38 -23.16
CA TRP A 279 -15.45 0.46 -22.56
C TRP A 279 -14.11 0.38 -23.30
N ARG A 280 -14.10 0.51 -24.62
CA ARG A 280 -12.86 0.40 -25.40
C ARG A 280 -12.16 1.73 -25.62
N HIS A 281 -12.93 2.80 -25.86
CA HIS A 281 -12.34 4.10 -26.18
C HIS A 281 -12.24 5.01 -24.95
N ALA A 282 -13.32 5.29 -24.23
CA ALA A 282 -13.28 6.17 -23.07
C ALA A 282 -12.53 5.54 -21.91
N PHE A 283 -12.94 4.32 -21.48
CA PHE A 283 -12.31 3.59 -20.38
C PHE A 283 -10.86 3.21 -20.70
N GLY A 284 -10.55 2.81 -21.94
CA GLY A 284 -9.18 2.51 -22.37
C GLY A 284 -8.21 3.67 -22.13
N ASN A 285 -8.66 4.92 -22.29
CA ASN A 285 -7.81 6.11 -22.12
C ASN A 285 -7.61 6.53 -20.65
N ILE A 286 -8.45 6.07 -19.72
CA ILE A 286 -8.30 6.38 -18.30
C ILE A 286 -7.53 5.32 -17.52
N GLN A 287 -7.24 4.15 -18.11
CA GLN A 287 -6.64 3.00 -17.41
C GLN A 287 -5.34 3.36 -16.70
N VAL A 288 -4.48 4.16 -17.33
CA VAL A 288 -3.20 4.59 -16.74
C VAL A 288 -3.43 5.39 -15.46
N ALA A 289 -4.28 6.42 -15.53
CA ALA A 289 -4.63 7.22 -14.37
C ALA A 289 -5.34 6.39 -13.28
N LEU A 290 -6.16 5.42 -13.70
CA LEU A 290 -6.90 4.55 -12.80
C LEU A 290 -5.99 3.58 -12.02
N ILE A 291 -4.92 3.07 -12.65
CA ILE A 291 -3.91 2.25 -11.95
C ILE A 291 -3.29 3.06 -10.81
N THR A 292 -2.93 4.32 -11.05
CA THR A 292 -2.41 5.21 -10.00
C THR A 292 -3.43 5.43 -8.89
N VAL A 293 -4.71 5.64 -9.23
CA VAL A 293 -5.79 5.78 -8.24
C VAL A 293 -5.93 4.54 -7.39
N CYS A 294 -5.90 3.34 -8.00
CA CYS A 294 -5.98 2.07 -7.27
C CYS A 294 -4.77 1.83 -6.36
N ALA A 295 -3.58 2.16 -6.82
CA ALA A 295 -2.37 2.02 -6.03
C ALA A 295 -2.35 2.97 -4.81
N LEU A 296 -2.77 4.22 -4.99
CA LEU A 296 -2.94 5.18 -3.89
C LEU A 296 -4.04 4.74 -2.92
N ALA A 297 -5.15 4.18 -3.43
CA ALA A 297 -6.20 3.61 -2.59
C ALA A 297 -5.67 2.46 -1.72
N PHE A 298 -4.83 1.58 -2.28
CA PHE A 298 -4.21 0.48 -1.55
C PHE A 298 -3.25 0.98 -0.46
N ALA A 299 -2.41 1.96 -0.78
CA ALA A 299 -1.52 2.60 0.20
C ALA A 299 -2.32 3.22 1.37
N ASN A 300 -3.40 3.94 1.06
CA ASN A 300 -4.29 4.53 2.08
C ASN A 300 -5.00 3.47 2.94
N ILE A 301 -5.35 2.30 2.38
CA ILE A 301 -5.91 1.19 3.16
C ILE A 301 -4.89 0.67 4.17
N LEU A 302 -3.64 0.46 3.75
CA LEU A 302 -2.57 -0.02 4.63
C LEU A 302 -2.30 0.96 5.78
N GLU A 303 -2.30 2.27 5.50
CA GLU A 303 -2.14 3.30 6.52
C GLU A 303 -3.37 3.39 7.44
N GLY A 304 -4.58 3.33 6.86
CA GLY A 304 -5.84 3.42 7.59
C GLY A 304 -6.26 2.15 8.33
N SER A 305 -5.58 1.02 8.10
CA SER A 305 -5.93 -0.28 8.72
C SER A 305 -5.74 -0.33 10.23
N VAL A 306 -4.87 0.51 10.80
CA VAL A 306 -4.47 0.51 12.23
C VAL A 306 -5.68 0.53 13.17
N LEU A 307 -6.63 1.45 12.94
CA LEU A 307 -7.85 1.55 13.76
C LEU A 307 -8.77 0.35 13.55
N THR A 308 -8.90 -0.12 12.33
CA THR A 308 -9.70 -1.32 11.99
C THR A 308 -9.10 -2.55 12.66
N GLU A 309 -7.79 -2.76 12.56
CA GLU A 309 -7.09 -3.85 13.23
C GLU A 309 -7.29 -3.83 14.74
N THR A 310 -7.28 -2.65 15.34
CA THR A 310 -7.49 -2.48 16.77
C THR A 310 -8.93 -2.83 17.17
N VAL A 311 -9.93 -2.35 16.43
CA VAL A 311 -11.36 -2.61 16.72
C VAL A 311 -11.71 -4.08 16.54
N PHE A 312 -11.20 -4.71 15.48
CA PHE A 312 -11.47 -6.12 15.16
C PHE A 312 -10.49 -7.08 15.84
N ALA A 313 -9.61 -6.60 16.71
CA ALA A 313 -8.53 -7.39 17.30
C ALA A 313 -7.72 -8.19 16.26
N TRP A 314 -7.63 -7.68 15.04
CA TRP A 314 -6.90 -8.32 13.92
C TRP A 314 -5.40 -8.33 14.20
N PRO A 315 -4.70 -9.48 14.08
CA PRO A 315 -3.30 -9.60 14.46
C PRO A 315 -2.35 -9.03 13.38
N GLY A 316 -2.54 -7.77 13.02
CA GLY A 316 -1.76 -7.07 12.00
C GLY A 316 -0.73 -6.10 12.58
N ILE A 317 0.01 -5.43 11.67
CA ILE A 317 1.07 -4.47 12.01
C ILE A 317 0.55 -3.26 12.80
N GLY A 318 -0.62 -2.74 12.42
CA GLY A 318 -1.20 -1.58 13.09
C GLY A 318 -1.54 -1.87 14.55
N ARG A 319 -2.17 -3.02 14.81
CA ARG A 319 -2.43 -3.48 16.18
C ARG A 319 -1.13 -3.77 16.94
N TYR A 320 -0.13 -4.35 16.28
CA TYR A 320 1.19 -4.57 16.88
C TYR A 320 1.80 -3.26 17.37
N ILE A 321 1.83 -2.22 16.52
CA ILE A 321 2.34 -0.88 16.88
C ILE A 321 1.54 -0.25 18.02
N THR A 322 0.20 -0.29 17.97
CA THR A 322 -0.65 0.33 18.99
C THR A 322 -0.52 -0.37 20.35
N THR A 323 -0.41 -1.70 20.35
CA THR A 323 -0.19 -2.49 21.56
C THR A 323 1.20 -2.22 22.15
N ALA A 324 2.23 -2.19 21.31
CA ALA A 324 3.60 -1.85 21.69
C ALA A 324 3.70 -0.43 22.28
N LEU A 325 2.99 0.54 21.69
CA LEU A 325 2.93 1.90 22.20
C LEU A 325 2.32 1.96 23.61
N GLY A 326 1.22 1.23 23.82
CA GLY A 326 0.58 1.12 25.13
C GLY A 326 1.46 0.46 26.20
N ALA A 327 2.37 -0.43 25.79
CA ALA A 327 3.32 -1.12 26.65
C ALA A 327 4.68 -0.42 26.75
N ALA A 328 4.84 0.75 26.14
CA ALA A 328 6.11 1.48 26.09
C ALA A 328 7.26 0.71 25.41
N ASP A 329 6.93 -0.24 24.52
CA ASP A 329 7.89 -1.02 23.73
C ASP A 329 8.35 -0.24 22.49
N MET A 330 9.34 0.62 22.68
CA MET A 330 9.81 1.53 21.65
C MET A 330 10.47 0.83 20.47
N ASN A 331 11.17 -0.28 20.69
CA ASN A 331 11.78 -1.03 19.59
C ASN A 331 10.71 -1.54 18.62
N ALA A 332 9.62 -2.08 19.15
CA ALA A 332 8.48 -2.55 18.36
C ALA A 332 7.76 -1.40 17.63
N VAL A 333 7.55 -0.25 18.29
CA VAL A 333 6.91 0.93 17.69
C VAL A 333 7.76 1.48 16.54
N LEU A 334 9.06 1.70 16.77
CA LEU A 334 9.95 2.26 15.75
C LEU A 334 10.17 1.29 14.59
N GLY A 335 10.39 0.00 14.87
CA GLY A 335 10.53 -1.04 13.87
C GLY A 335 9.27 -1.16 13.01
N GLY A 336 8.09 -1.22 13.63
CA GLY A 336 6.81 -1.24 12.92
C GLY A 336 6.59 -0.02 12.04
N THR A 337 6.90 1.18 12.56
CA THR A 337 6.78 2.44 11.79
C THR A 337 7.70 2.45 10.56
N ILE A 338 8.94 1.95 10.70
CA ILE A 338 9.89 1.88 9.59
C ILE A 338 9.42 0.88 8.54
N VAL A 339 8.91 -0.29 8.94
CA VAL A 339 8.40 -1.28 7.99
C VAL A 339 7.18 -0.75 7.25
N VAL A 340 6.21 -0.13 7.92
CA VAL A 340 5.05 0.51 7.27
C VAL A 340 5.52 1.60 6.29
N GLY A 341 6.44 2.48 6.71
CA GLY A 341 7.01 3.51 5.85
C GLY A 341 7.75 2.93 4.64
N THR A 342 8.50 1.83 4.82
CA THR A 342 9.21 1.14 3.74
C THR A 342 8.24 0.54 2.73
N VAL A 343 7.16 -0.09 3.20
CA VAL A 343 6.10 -0.64 2.35
C VAL A 343 5.42 0.48 1.55
N TYR A 344 5.12 1.61 2.19
CA TYR A 344 4.52 2.77 1.53
C TYR A 344 5.43 3.35 0.43
N VAL A 345 6.72 3.51 0.71
CA VAL A 345 7.72 3.93 -0.27
C VAL A 345 7.83 2.92 -1.43
N GLY A 346 7.82 1.62 -1.12
CA GLY A 346 7.82 0.55 -2.11
C GLY A 346 6.59 0.57 -3.02
N LEU A 347 5.40 0.81 -2.47
CA LEU A 347 4.15 0.94 -3.24
C LEU A 347 4.16 2.17 -4.14
N ASN A 348 4.66 3.31 -3.68
CA ASN A 348 4.81 4.50 -4.51
C ASN A 348 5.79 4.25 -5.67
N LEU A 349 6.92 3.59 -5.40
CA LEU A 349 7.86 3.18 -6.43
C LEU A 349 7.23 2.24 -7.45
N LEU A 350 6.48 1.23 -6.98
CA LEU A 350 5.75 0.30 -7.85
C LEU A 350 4.75 1.05 -8.74
N THR A 351 4.04 2.03 -8.16
CA THR A 351 3.09 2.89 -8.89
C THR A 351 3.79 3.69 -9.99
N ASP A 352 4.95 4.28 -9.70
CA ASP A 352 5.76 5.04 -10.66
C ASP A 352 6.27 4.15 -11.80
N VAL A 353 6.68 2.92 -11.49
CA VAL A 353 7.11 1.93 -12.48
C VAL A 353 5.91 1.49 -13.35
N LEU A 354 4.77 1.17 -12.75
CA LEU A 354 3.56 0.79 -13.47
C LEU A 354 3.10 1.92 -14.40
N TYR A 355 3.13 3.17 -13.94
CA TYR A 355 2.82 4.34 -14.76
C TYR A 355 3.70 4.41 -16.00
N ARG A 356 5.03 4.25 -15.88
CA ARG A 356 5.97 4.27 -17.00
C ARG A 356 5.81 3.11 -17.97
N VAL A 357 5.38 1.93 -17.47
CA VAL A 357 5.15 0.74 -18.30
C VAL A 357 3.85 0.87 -19.11
N VAL A 358 2.81 1.43 -18.48
CA VAL A 358 1.46 1.51 -19.09
C VAL A 358 1.31 2.75 -19.97
N ASP A 359 2.00 3.85 -19.67
CA ASP A 359 1.99 5.07 -20.50
C ASP A 359 3.20 5.14 -21.44
N PRO A 360 3.02 4.83 -22.75
CA PRO A 360 4.11 4.94 -23.72
C PRO A 360 4.57 6.41 -23.94
N ARG A 361 3.80 7.39 -23.49
CA ARG A 361 4.11 8.82 -23.62
C ARG A 361 4.96 9.37 -22.47
N ALA A 362 5.07 8.63 -21.39
CA ALA A 362 5.89 8.96 -20.23
C ALA A 362 7.39 8.61 -20.43
N LYS A 363 7.77 8.22 -21.66
CA LYS A 363 9.16 7.87 -22.03
C LYS A 363 9.95 9.08 -22.48
#